data_63921b3670a3285e9d1c2fb80b76bf7d
#
_entry.id   63921b3670a3285e9d1c2fb80b76bf7d
#
_cell.length_a   1.000
_cell.length_b   1.000
_cell.length_c   1.000
_cell.angle_alpha   90.00
_cell.angle_beta   90.00
_cell.angle_gamma   90.00
#
_symmetry.space_group_name_H-M   'P 1'
#
loop_
_entity.id
_entity.type
_entity.pdbx_description
1 polymer ?
#
loop_
_entity_poly.entity_id
_entity_poly.type
_entity_poly.pdbx_seq_one_letter_code
_entity_poly.pdbx_strand_id
1 'polypeptide(L)'
;MLINKKLYKFIIFSFFILIFMISKAEANMEIKKFLTKNKVEVFYVNSSTIPMVDIQVIFDAGSNKDNKLNGLSNLTHGLINEGTKNKKYDEISYELESNGAIFSASSYKDKSIISLRSLTQENYFKNSVKIFAEILSSANFPKEQFEIQKNQLISFIKEGATDPSDVSINLFYKSLYGKHPYANPNEGYVSSIERISRKDVMNFYNSYIIRQNAKIVIVGSLKFEEIKKLAEKISISLNSSTNKNNQVHKGEIQSPSKKSFFKKLNSEQSHIYIGQHTIKRGDNRNFPLYVANYIFGGGGFSSKLMKEIRVKRGYAYSVYSYIYPLKSIGPMAINLETKNSQAKDAINTIHEMLNQYISKGPTKKEVEDAKNAIVNKFPLRVSSNKDILNYISMIAYYDLPLDYLVNFEKNIQSVTPKNIKDALKEVLLDENFITVVVGNENPF
;
A
#
# COMPACT_ATOMS: atom_id res chain seq x y z
N MET A 1 39.08 -25.63 46.15
CA MET A 1 39.35 -24.65 45.07
C MET A 1 38.38 -23.48 45.25
N LEU A 2 38.78 -22.45 45.98
CA LEU A 2 37.94 -21.31 46.37
C LEU A 2 38.09 -20.25 45.28
N ILE A 3 37.11 -20.17 44.38
CA ILE A 3 37.05 -19.09 43.39
C ILE A 3 36.78 -17.79 44.16
N ASN A 4 37.69 -16.84 43.98
CA ASN A 4 37.73 -15.57 44.70
C ASN A 4 36.44 -14.77 44.48
N LYS A 5 35.59 -14.58 45.54
CA LYS A 5 34.31 -13.83 45.52
C LYS A 5 34.43 -12.44 44.88
N LYS A 6 35.60 -11.81 44.92
CA LYS A 6 35.88 -10.55 44.24
C LYS A 6 35.90 -10.67 42.71
N LEU A 7 36.44 -11.77 42.18
CA LEU A 7 36.50 -12.02 40.77
C LEU A 7 35.08 -12.27 40.18
N TYR A 8 34.24 -12.99 40.91
CA TYR A 8 32.86 -13.26 40.53
C TYR A 8 32.03 -11.99 40.52
N LYS A 9 32.17 -11.10 41.49
CA LYS A 9 31.54 -9.78 41.50
C LYS A 9 32.01 -8.88 40.35
N PHE A 10 33.27 -8.94 39.98
CA PHE A 10 33.83 -8.17 38.85
C PHE A 10 33.32 -8.68 37.51
N ILE A 11 33.20 -9.99 37.31
CA ILE A 11 32.62 -10.60 36.09
C ILE A 11 31.14 -10.27 35.97
N ILE A 12 30.37 -10.34 37.03
CA ILE A 12 28.94 -9.96 37.03
C ILE A 12 28.78 -8.46 36.72
N PHE A 13 29.62 -7.62 37.32
CA PHE A 13 29.57 -6.19 37.08
C PHE A 13 29.98 -5.80 35.65
N SER A 14 31.01 -6.48 35.10
CA SER A 14 31.40 -6.33 33.68
C SER A 14 30.30 -6.83 32.73
N PHE A 15 29.59 -7.91 33.07
CA PHE A 15 28.48 -8.43 32.27
C PHE A 15 27.28 -7.49 32.32
N PHE A 16 27.01 -6.85 33.45
CA PHE A 16 25.98 -5.81 33.59
C PHE A 16 26.33 -4.54 32.82
N ILE A 17 27.60 -4.12 32.78
CA ILE A 17 28.05 -2.98 31.99
C ILE A 17 27.97 -3.29 30.48
N LEU A 18 28.27 -4.53 30.08
CA LEU A 18 28.14 -4.98 28.67
C LEU A 18 26.68 -5.01 28.20
N ILE A 19 25.75 -5.36 29.10
CA ILE A 19 24.30 -5.32 28.82
C ILE A 19 23.78 -3.86 28.72
N PHE A 20 24.36 -2.94 29.48
CA PHE A 20 24.00 -1.50 29.41
C PHE A 20 24.61 -0.78 28.21
N MET A 21 25.67 -1.34 27.60
CA MET A 21 26.27 -0.84 26.34
C MET A 21 25.59 -1.39 25.08
N ILE A 22 24.53 -2.18 25.18
CA ILE A 22 23.59 -2.34 24.08
C ILE A 22 22.80 -1.00 24.03
N SER A 23 23.53 0.06 23.66
CA SER A 23 22.94 1.30 23.22
C SER A 23 21.86 0.91 22.19
N LYS A 24 20.64 1.36 22.42
CA LYS A 24 19.63 1.43 21.39
C LYS A 24 20.31 2.04 20.15
N ALA A 25 20.72 1.20 19.22
CA ALA A 25 20.94 1.63 17.87
C ALA A 25 19.54 1.99 17.36
N GLU A 26 19.02 3.14 17.79
CA GLU A 26 17.97 3.82 17.08
C GLU A 26 18.55 4.00 15.68
N ALA A 27 18.13 3.17 14.77
CA ALA A 27 18.36 3.40 13.36
C ALA A 27 17.73 4.77 13.10
N ASN A 28 18.57 5.80 13.12
CA ASN A 28 18.15 7.17 12.87
C ASN A 28 17.74 7.21 11.41
N MET A 29 16.46 6.91 11.13
CA MET A 29 15.87 6.88 9.78
C MET A 29 15.65 8.31 9.30
N GLU A 30 16.75 9.07 9.26
CA GLU A 30 16.74 10.43 8.74
C GLU A 30 16.48 10.39 7.22
N ILE A 31 15.35 10.95 6.81
CA ILE A 31 15.02 11.11 5.40
C ILE A 31 15.72 12.37 4.88
N LYS A 32 16.69 12.20 3.99
CA LYS A 32 17.31 13.31 3.27
C LYS A 32 16.51 13.61 2.01
N LYS A 33 16.00 14.85 1.91
CA LYS A 33 15.28 15.34 0.74
C LYS A 33 16.13 16.35 -0.03
N PHE A 34 16.20 16.19 -1.37
CA PHE A 34 16.88 17.16 -2.25
C PHE A 34 16.22 17.14 -3.65
N LEU A 35 16.62 18.07 -4.49
CA LEU A 35 16.15 18.16 -5.87
C LEU A 35 17.30 17.80 -6.83
N THR A 36 16.98 17.08 -7.90
CA THR A 36 17.87 16.95 -9.06
C THR A 36 17.95 18.27 -9.84
N LYS A 37 18.91 18.40 -10.74
CA LYS A 37 19.01 19.55 -11.67
C LYS A 37 17.73 19.76 -12.48
N ASN A 38 17.04 18.68 -12.77
CA ASN A 38 15.74 18.68 -13.46
C ASN A 38 14.54 18.85 -12.55
N LYS A 39 14.75 19.27 -11.28
CA LYS A 39 13.72 19.55 -10.27
C LYS A 39 12.87 18.33 -9.86
N VAL A 40 13.38 17.12 -10.04
CA VAL A 40 12.72 15.91 -9.49
C VAL A 40 13.05 15.81 -8.00
N GLU A 41 12.06 15.63 -7.16
CA GLU A 41 12.23 15.41 -5.73
C GLU A 41 12.83 14.03 -5.46
N VAL A 42 13.86 13.99 -4.61
CA VAL A 42 14.53 12.76 -4.20
C VAL A 42 14.48 12.63 -2.69
N PHE A 43 14.08 11.43 -2.24
CA PHE A 43 14.03 11.05 -0.83
C PHE A 43 14.98 9.89 -0.62
N TYR A 44 15.91 10.03 0.30
CA TYR A 44 16.94 9.04 0.55
C TYR A 44 17.04 8.69 2.03
N VAL A 45 17.16 7.39 2.31
CA VAL A 45 17.52 6.85 3.62
C VAL A 45 18.74 5.96 3.48
N ASN A 46 19.77 6.24 4.27
CA ASN A 46 20.94 5.36 4.35
C ASN A 46 20.60 4.10 5.14
N SER A 47 20.85 2.94 4.54
CA SER A 47 20.73 1.63 5.17
C SER A 47 21.93 0.78 4.76
N SER A 48 22.88 0.67 5.68
CA SER A 48 24.15 -0.03 5.44
C SER A 48 24.17 -1.49 5.87
N THR A 49 23.01 -2.03 6.29
CA THR A 49 22.91 -3.40 6.83
C THR A 49 23.31 -4.48 5.81
N ILE A 50 22.98 -4.25 4.54
CA ILE A 50 23.30 -5.16 3.43
C ILE A 50 23.82 -4.36 2.23
N PRO A 51 24.73 -4.93 1.39
CA PRO A 51 25.29 -4.24 0.23
C PRO A 51 24.29 -4.21 -0.94
N MET A 52 23.12 -3.63 -0.70
CA MET A 52 22.01 -3.51 -1.65
C MET A 52 21.46 -2.09 -1.67
N VAL A 53 20.85 -1.73 -2.77
CA VAL A 53 20.06 -0.51 -2.94
C VAL A 53 18.72 -0.82 -3.54
N ASP A 54 17.68 -0.23 -2.97
CA ASP A 54 16.31 -0.25 -3.45
C ASP A 54 15.93 1.13 -3.94
N ILE A 55 15.40 1.21 -5.15
CA ILE A 55 15.02 2.44 -5.84
C ILE A 55 13.56 2.33 -6.22
N GLN A 56 12.79 3.38 -6.00
CA GLN A 56 11.44 3.54 -6.55
C GLN A 56 11.31 4.89 -7.25
N VAL A 57 10.76 4.86 -8.45
CA VAL A 57 10.26 6.05 -9.12
C VAL A 57 8.73 6.00 -9.05
N ILE A 58 8.16 6.99 -8.39
CA ILE A 58 6.73 7.08 -8.11
C ILE A 58 6.13 8.14 -9.01
N PHE A 59 4.99 7.82 -9.62
CA PHE A 59 4.26 8.73 -10.50
C PHE A 59 2.81 8.91 -10.03
N ASP A 60 2.24 10.09 -10.18
CA ASP A 60 0.80 10.33 -10.06
C ASP A 60 0.09 9.79 -11.32
N ALA A 61 0.13 8.46 -11.46
CA ALA A 61 -0.25 7.70 -12.65
C ALA A 61 -0.97 6.39 -12.28
N GLY A 62 -1.81 6.45 -11.25
CA GLY A 62 -2.63 5.32 -10.83
C GLY A 62 -3.85 5.09 -11.72
N SER A 63 -4.65 4.07 -11.38
CA SER A 63 -5.88 3.75 -12.12
C SER A 63 -6.93 4.87 -12.09
N ASN A 64 -6.80 5.84 -11.19
CA ASN A 64 -7.61 7.07 -11.19
C ASN A 64 -7.37 7.97 -12.42
N LYS A 65 -6.36 7.67 -13.25
CA LYS A 65 -6.05 8.35 -14.51
C LYS A 65 -6.55 7.62 -15.76
N ASP A 66 -7.15 6.45 -15.61
CA ASP A 66 -7.60 5.61 -16.72
C ASP A 66 -8.77 6.20 -17.54
N ASN A 67 -9.48 7.17 -16.97
CA ASN A 67 -10.67 7.78 -17.57
C ASN A 67 -11.71 6.71 -17.96
N LYS A 68 -12.03 6.59 -19.27
CA LYS A 68 -12.98 5.60 -19.82
C LYS A 68 -12.34 4.25 -20.14
N LEU A 69 -11.01 4.14 -20.06
CA LEU A 69 -10.23 2.94 -20.37
C LEU A 69 -9.72 2.28 -19.09
N ASN A 70 -10.64 1.89 -18.21
CA ASN A 70 -10.27 1.25 -16.93
C ASN A 70 -9.30 0.08 -17.16
N GLY A 71 -8.20 0.05 -16.42
CA GLY A 71 -7.11 -0.91 -16.55
C GLY A 71 -5.95 -0.44 -17.44
N LEU A 72 -6.04 0.77 -18.03
CA LEU A 72 -4.98 1.31 -18.89
C LEU A 72 -3.67 1.50 -18.14
N SER A 73 -3.73 2.08 -16.94
CA SER A 73 -2.54 2.23 -16.09
C SER A 73 -1.92 0.87 -15.74
N ASN A 74 -2.73 -0.10 -15.36
CA ASN A 74 -2.27 -1.46 -15.03
C ASN A 74 -1.59 -2.12 -16.25
N LEU A 75 -2.24 -2.14 -17.40
CA LEU A 75 -1.70 -2.71 -18.63
C LEU A 75 -0.42 -2.00 -19.07
N THR A 76 -0.35 -0.66 -18.95
CA THR A 76 0.86 0.12 -19.28
C THR A 76 2.05 -0.29 -18.44
N HIS A 77 1.85 -0.47 -17.11
CA HIS A 77 2.92 -0.86 -16.20
C HIS A 77 3.32 -2.32 -16.37
N GLY A 78 2.38 -3.22 -16.70
CA GLY A 78 2.70 -4.61 -17.06
C GLY A 78 3.53 -4.73 -18.34
N LEU A 79 3.47 -3.72 -19.21
CA LEU A 79 4.16 -3.71 -20.50
C LEU A 79 5.48 -2.95 -20.50
N ILE A 80 5.83 -2.23 -19.44
CA ILE A 80 6.90 -1.22 -19.49
C ILE A 80 8.30 -1.82 -19.72
N ASN A 81 8.51 -3.07 -19.29
CA ASN A 81 9.77 -3.81 -19.47
C ASN A 81 9.70 -4.88 -20.59
N GLU A 82 8.61 -4.94 -21.34
CA GLU A 82 8.43 -5.94 -22.40
C GLU A 82 9.22 -5.61 -23.68
N GLY A 83 9.86 -4.45 -23.72
CA GLY A 83 10.77 -4.04 -24.78
C GLY A 83 11.13 -2.57 -24.69
N THR A 84 12.34 -2.24 -25.16
CA THR A 84 12.82 -0.88 -25.37
C THR A 84 13.10 -0.65 -26.84
N LYS A 85 13.50 0.57 -27.23
CA LYS A 85 13.94 0.86 -28.60
C LYS A 85 15.13 0.00 -29.05
N ASN A 86 15.96 -0.46 -28.09
CA ASN A 86 17.22 -1.13 -28.39
C ASN A 86 17.21 -2.61 -27.98
N LYS A 87 16.26 -3.07 -27.15
CA LYS A 87 16.27 -4.41 -26.57
C LYS A 87 14.88 -5.04 -26.59
N LYS A 88 14.87 -6.34 -26.83
CA LYS A 88 13.69 -7.19 -26.67
C LYS A 88 13.53 -7.62 -25.20
N TYR A 89 12.37 -8.18 -24.85
CA TYR A 89 12.06 -8.68 -23.52
C TYR A 89 13.14 -9.63 -22.96
N ASP A 90 13.53 -10.64 -23.76
CA ASP A 90 14.51 -11.65 -23.30
C ASP A 90 15.88 -11.02 -22.95
N GLU A 91 16.31 -10.01 -23.73
CA GLU A 91 17.57 -9.29 -23.46
C GLU A 91 17.46 -8.46 -22.18
N ILE A 92 16.32 -7.81 -21.96
CA ILE A 92 16.04 -7.05 -20.72
C ILE A 92 16.04 -7.98 -19.52
N SER A 93 15.32 -9.11 -19.59
CA SER A 93 15.22 -10.11 -18.54
C SER A 93 16.60 -10.69 -18.21
N TYR A 94 17.34 -11.09 -19.23
CA TYR A 94 18.70 -11.62 -19.08
C TYR A 94 19.64 -10.61 -18.41
N GLU A 95 19.61 -9.33 -18.83
CA GLU A 95 20.47 -8.30 -18.22
C GLU A 95 20.09 -8.02 -16.76
N LEU A 96 18.81 -8.04 -16.41
CA LEU A 96 18.39 -7.89 -15.02
C LEU A 96 18.84 -9.09 -14.18
N GLU A 97 18.53 -10.31 -14.62
CA GLU A 97 18.81 -11.55 -13.89
C GLU A 97 20.32 -11.80 -13.73
N SER A 98 21.11 -11.62 -14.79
CA SER A 98 22.57 -11.80 -14.76
C SER A 98 23.29 -10.81 -13.83
N ASN A 99 22.66 -9.67 -13.54
CA ASN A 99 23.17 -8.69 -12.57
C ASN A 99 22.52 -8.85 -11.17
N GLY A 100 21.71 -9.91 -10.92
CA GLY A 100 21.01 -10.10 -9.66
C GLY A 100 20.03 -8.97 -9.32
N ALA A 101 19.54 -8.26 -10.34
CA ALA A 101 18.62 -7.15 -10.18
C ALA A 101 17.17 -7.63 -10.20
N ILE A 102 16.33 -7.00 -9.37
CA ILE A 102 14.89 -7.25 -9.34
C ILE A 102 14.18 -5.99 -9.81
N PHE A 103 13.47 -6.11 -10.92
CA PHE A 103 12.62 -5.05 -11.46
C PHE A 103 11.15 -5.33 -11.13
N SER A 104 10.37 -4.28 -10.89
CA SER A 104 8.91 -4.37 -10.83
C SER A 104 8.26 -3.05 -11.23
N ALA A 105 7.07 -3.14 -11.82
CA ALA A 105 6.22 -1.99 -12.09
C ALA A 105 4.79 -2.32 -11.67
N SER A 106 4.13 -1.39 -10.96
CA SER A 106 2.81 -1.62 -10.39
C SER A 106 1.96 -0.35 -10.44
N SER A 107 0.67 -0.52 -10.70
CA SER A 107 -0.33 0.53 -10.64
C SER A 107 -1.25 0.32 -9.43
N TYR A 108 -1.57 1.41 -8.73
CA TYR A 108 -2.50 1.49 -7.60
C TYR A 108 -3.60 2.50 -7.91
N LYS A 109 -4.52 2.73 -6.98
CA LYS A 109 -5.60 3.72 -7.17
C LYS A 109 -5.08 5.11 -7.50
N ASP A 110 -4.12 5.61 -6.71
CA ASP A 110 -3.63 7.00 -6.83
C ASP A 110 -2.34 7.11 -7.64
N LYS A 111 -1.46 6.15 -7.52
CA LYS A 111 -0.07 6.21 -7.98
C LYS A 111 0.35 4.97 -8.72
N SER A 112 1.42 5.09 -9.47
CA SER A 112 2.18 3.95 -9.94
C SER A 112 3.63 4.02 -9.44
N ILE A 113 4.27 2.88 -9.41
CA ILE A 113 5.63 2.71 -8.88
C ILE A 113 6.41 1.82 -9.84
N ILE A 114 7.59 2.27 -10.25
CA ILE A 114 8.56 1.47 -10.98
C ILE A 114 9.78 1.31 -10.09
N SER A 115 10.17 0.07 -9.81
CA SER A 115 11.18 -0.25 -8.80
C SER A 115 12.34 -1.02 -9.38
N LEU A 116 13.51 -0.78 -8.81
CA LEU A 116 14.72 -1.58 -9.01
C LEU A 116 15.35 -1.91 -7.66
N ARG A 117 15.64 -3.18 -7.42
CA ARG A 117 16.59 -3.63 -6.38
C ARG A 117 17.86 -4.10 -7.06
N SER A 118 19.01 -3.68 -6.56
CA SER A 118 20.32 -4.07 -7.08
C SER A 118 21.34 -4.25 -5.98
N LEU A 119 22.35 -5.09 -6.23
CA LEU A 119 23.58 -5.11 -5.46
C LEU A 119 24.30 -3.77 -5.62
N THR A 120 25.06 -3.34 -4.60
CA THR A 120 25.89 -2.13 -4.67
C THR A 120 27.30 -2.38 -5.23
N GLN A 121 27.66 -3.64 -5.51
CA GLN A 121 28.92 -3.98 -6.17
C GLN A 121 28.97 -3.35 -7.56
N GLU A 122 30.05 -2.63 -7.87
CA GLU A 122 30.16 -1.64 -8.95
C GLU A 122 29.62 -2.13 -10.31
N ASN A 123 30.08 -3.28 -10.79
CA ASN A 123 29.68 -3.79 -12.11
C ASN A 123 28.18 -4.13 -12.19
N TYR A 124 27.66 -4.86 -11.20
CA TYR A 124 26.26 -5.25 -11.11
C TYR A 124 25.35 -4.02 -10.97
N PHE A 125 25.76 -3.08 -10.10
CA PHE A 125 25.02 -1.84 -9.89
C PHE A 125 24.94 -1.00 -11.17
N LYS A 126 26.10 -0.78 -11.81
CA LYS A 126 26.20 0.06 -13.01
C LYS A 126 25.34 -0.48 -14.17
N ASN A 127 25.36 -1.82 -14.36
CA ASN A 127 24.56 -2.48 -15.40
C ASN A 127 23.07 -2.43 -15.06
N SER A 128 22.68 -2.76 -13.83
CA SER A 128 21.27 -2.71 -13.35
C SER A 128 20.67 -1.31 -13.50
N VAL A 129 21.43 -0.27 -13.13
CA VAL A 129 20.96 1.12 -13.28
C VAL A 129 20.92 1.54 -14.75
N LYS A 130 21.79 1.00 -15.61
CA LYS A 130 21.75 1.28 -17.07
C LYS A 130 20.48 0.75 -17.70
N ILE A 131 20.15 -0.52 -17.46
CA ILE A 131 18.92 -1.12 -18.01
C ILE A 131 17.66 -0.49 -17.41
N PHE A 132 17.65 -0.17 -16.11
CA PHE A 132 16.54 0.53 -15.47
C PHE A 132 16.29 1.91 -16.10
N ALA A 133 17.33 2.67 -16.33
CA ALA A 133 17.27 3.98 -17.01
C ALA A 133 16.75 3.84 -18.45
N GLU A 134 17.14 2.78 -19.16
CA GLU A 134 16.69 2.48 -20.51
C GLU A 134 15.19 2.14 -20.55
N ILE A 135 14.72 1.29 -19.61
CA ILE A 135 13.28 0.97 -19.48
C ILE A 135 12.47 2.26 -19.21
N LEU A 136 12.94 3.12 -18.31
CA LEU A 136 12.24 4.36 -17.99
C LEU A 136 12.16 5.36 -19.15
N SER A 137 13.14 5.35 -20.06
CA SER A 137 13.27 6.36 -21.13
C SER A 137 12.71 5.93 -22.47
N SER A 138 12.70 4.64 -22.76
CA SER A 138 12.57 4.14 -24.12
C SER A 138 11.71 2.89 -24.30
N ALA A 139 10.82 2.61 -23.34
CA ALA A 139 9.82 1.57 -23.49
C ALA A 139 9.07 1.76 -24.82
N ASN A 140 8.96 0.70 -25.62
CA ASN A 140 8.41 0.78 -26.98
C ASN A 140 7.13 -0.06 -27.18
N PHE A 141 6.75 -0.86 -26.17
CA PHE A 141 5.51 -1.64 -26.17
C PHE A 141 5.34 -2.48 -27.45
N PRO A 142 6.17 -3.52 -27.70
CA PRO A 142 6.10 -4.31 -28.94
C PRO A 142 4.70 -4.86 -29.16
N LYS A 143 4.25 -4.91 -30.44
CA LYS A 143 2.87 -5.33 -30.75
C LYS A 143 2.55 -6.74 -30.24
N GLU A 144 3.47 -7.65 -30.38
CA GLU A 144 3.31 -9.04 -29.92
C GLU A 144 3.13 -9.10 -28.40
N GLN A 145 4.02 -8.44 -27.65
CA GLN A 145 3.94 -8.39 -26.18
C GLN A 145 2.68 -7.67 -25.69
N PHE A 146 2.26 -6.62 -26.41
CA PHE A 146 0.98 -5.95 -26.12
C PHE A 146 -0.21 -6.92 -26.21
N GLU A 147 -0.30 -7.72 -27.27
CA GLU A 147 -1.40 -8.68 -27.41
C GLU A 147 -1.31 -9.81 -26.35
N ILE A 148 -0.11 -10.29 -26.04
CA ILE A 148 0.10 -11.31 -25.00
C ILE A 148 -0.36 -10.78 -23.63
N GLN A 149 0.15 -9.64 -23.19
CA GLN A 149 -0.17 -9.05 -21.89
C GLN A 149 -1.66 -8.66 -21.78
N LYS A 150 -2.24 -8.15 -22.88
CA LYS A 150 -3.66 -7.83 -22.95
C LYS A 150 -4.52 -9.09 -22.75
N ASN A 151 -4.19 -10.19 -23.42
CA ASN A 151 -4.93 -11.45 -23.29
C ASN A 151 -4.74 -12.09 -21.91
N GLN A 152 -3.53 -12.02 -21.33
CA GLN A 152 -3.27 -12.47 -19.97
C GLN A 152 -4.11 -11.69 -18.96
N LEU A 153 -4.19 -10.36 -19.09
CA LEU A 153 -5.00 -9.51 -18.21
C LEU A 153 -6.50 -9.82 -18.37
N ILE A 154 -6.99 -10.06 -19.59
CA ILE A 154 -8.39 -10.49 -19.82
C ILE A 154 -8.66 -11.83 -19.15
N SER A 155 -7.75 -12.79 -19.23
CA SER A 155 -7.89 -14.10 -18.59
C SER A 155 -7.93 -13.96 -17.08
N PHE A 156 -7.03 -13.17 -16.50
CA PHE A 156 -7.00 -12.86 -15.06
C PHE A 156 -8.33 -12.23 -14.59
N ILE A 157 -8.86 -11.24 -15.33
CA ILE A 157 -10.15 -10.61 -14.98
C ILE A 157 -11.31 -11.60 -15.06
N LYS A 158 -11.30 -12.51 -16.06
CA LYS A 158 -12.34 -13.54 -16.20
C LYS A 158 -12.29 -14.56 -15.07
N GLU A 159 -11.11 -14.96 -14.63
CA GLU A 159 -10.92 -15.85 -13.47
C GLU A 159 -11.43 -15.18 -12.20
N GLY A 160 -11.01 -13.96 -11.90
CA GLY A 160 -11.49 -13.19 -10.75
C GLY A 160 -12.99 -12.92 -10.77
N ALA A 161 -13.64 -12.90 -11.94
CA ALA A 161 -15.09 -12.74 -12.04
C ALA A 161 -15.88 -13.96 -11.52
N THR A 162 -15.23 -15.10 -11.32
CA THR A 162 -15.80 -16.33 -10.75
C THR A 162 -15.38 -16.55 -9.29
N ASP A 163 -14.37 -15.83 -8.80
CA ASP A 163 -13.95 -15.89 -7.40
C ASP A 163 -14.84 -15.00 -6.51
N PRO A 164 -15.51 -15.57 -5.47
CA PRO A 164 -16.41 -14.79 -4.64
C PRO A 164 -15.72 -13.66 -3.86
N SER A 165 -14.44 -13.80 -3.51
CA SER A 165 -13.67 -12.78 -2.80
C SER A 165 -13.43 -11.57 -3.71
N ASP A 166 -12.93 -11.79 -4.93
CA ASP A 166 -12.69 -10.74 -5.92
C ASP A 166 -13.99 -10.04 -6.33
N VAL A 167 -15.06 -10.82 -6.52
CA VAL A 167 -16.38 -10.27 -6.82
C VAL A 167 -16.89 -9.40 -5.68
N SER A 168 -16.68 -9.79 -4.42
CA SER A 168 -17.18 -9.06 -3.25
C SER A 168 -16.44 -7.76 -3.02
N ILE A 169 -15.11 -7.73 -3.14
CA ILE A 169 -14.32 -6.50 -3.00
C ILE A 169 -14.62 -5.52 -4.15
N ASN A 170 -14.74 -6.01 -5.39
CA ASN A 170 -15.07 -5.17 -6.54
C ASN A 170 -16.49 -4.58 -6.40
N LEU A 171 -17.46 -5.36 -5.94
CA LEU A 171 -18.81 -4.89 -5.66
C LEU A 171 -18.81 -3.87 -4.52
N PHE A 172 -18.01 -4.07 -3.47
CA PHE A 172 -17.86 -3.12 -2.38
C PHE A 172 -17.34 -1.76 -2.87
N TYR A 173 -16.21 -1.74 -3.59
CA TYR A 173 -15.67 -0.47 -4.12
C TYR A 173 -16.63 0.19 -5.09
N LYS A 174 -17.27 -0.59 -5.96
CA LYS A 174 -18.28 -0.09 -6.91
C LYS A 174 -19.47 0.55 -6.21
N SER A 175 -19.97 -0.10 -5.18
CA SER A 175 -21.12 0.36 -4.40
C SER A 175 -20.76 1.59 -3.55
N LEU A 176 -19.56 1.62 -2.99
CA LEU A 176 -19.10 2.70 -2.13
C LEU A 176 -18.78 3.97 -2.92
N TYR A 177 -18.07 3.86 -4.04
CA TYR A 177 -17.54 5.01 -4.77
C TYR A 177 -18.36 5.42 -6.01
N GLY A 178 -19.32 4.62 -6.44
CA GLY A 178 -20.26 4.96 -7.51
C GLY A 178 -19.58 5.34 -8.83
N LYS A 179 -19.58 6.64 -9.15
CA LYS A 179 -18.97 7.19 -10.39
C LYS A 179 -17.53 7.65 -10.19
N HIS A 180 -17.03 7.73 -8.96
CA HIS A 180 -15.65 8.12 -8.71
C HIS A 180 -14.68 7.05 -9.25
N PRO A 181 -13.49 7.40 -9.77
CA PRO A 181 -12.53 6.44 -10.32
C PRO A 181 -12.16 5.29 -9.38
N TYR A 182 -12.18 5.51 -8.07
CA TYR A 182 -11.90 4.45 -7.08
C TYR A 182 -12.91 3.31 -7.09
N ALA A 183 -14.07 3.49 -7.70
CA ALA A 183 -15.08 2.45 -7.89
C ALA A 183 -14.61 1.31 -8.79
N ASN A 184 -13.65 1.57 -9.70
CA ASN A 184 -13.21 0.60 -10.68
C ASN A 184 -12.02 -0.23 -10.15
N PRO A 185 -11.92 -1.53 -10.45
CA PRO A 185 -10.72 -2.31 -10.15
C PRO A 185 -9.50 -1.76 -10.90
N ASN A 186 -8.30 -1.96 -10.35
CA ASN A 186 -7.07 -1.50 -11.00
C ASN A 186 -6.82 -2.21 -12.33
N GLU A 187 -7.24 -3.44 -12.42
CA GLU A 187 -7.16 -4.32 -13.58
C GLU A 187 -8.14 -3.93 -14.69
N GLY A 188 -9.14 -3.10 -14.35
CA GLY A 188 -10.22 -2.72 -15.24
C GLY A 188 -11.28 -3.81 -15.42
N TYR A 189 -11.89 -3.82 -16.59
CA TYR A 189 -12.95 -4.77 -16.98
C TYR A 189 -12.60 -5.37 -18.35
N VAL A 190 -13.01 -6.60 -18.65
CA VAL A 190 -12.81 -7.23 -19.96
C VAL A 190 -13.19 -6.26 -21.09
N SER A 191 -14.40 -5.67 -21.02
CA SER A 191 -14.89 -4.75 -22.02
C SER A 191 -14.07 -3.45 -22.17
N SER A 192 -13.38 -3.00 -21.12
CA SER A 192 -12.48 -1.85 -21.22
C SER A 192 -11.12 -2.25 -21.78
N ILE A 193 -10.57 -3.39 -21.34
CA ILE A 193 -9.28 -3.90 -21.82
C ILE A 193 -9.34 -4.22 -23.33
N GLU A 194 -10.43 -4.85 -23.81
CA GLU A 194 -10.63 -5.12 -25.23
C GLU A 194 -10.53 -3.86 -26.11
N ARG A 195 -10.99 -2.71 -25.62
CA ARG A 195 -10.94 -1.41 -26.32
C ARG A 195 -9.60 -0.71 -26.25
N ILE A 196 -8.73 -1.06 -25.30
CA ILE A 196 -7.41 -0.44 -25.17
C ILE A 196 -6.57 -0.82 -26.39
N SER A 197 -6.05 0.18 -27.07
CA SER A 197 -5.08 0.03 -28.15
C SER A 197 -3.65 0.25 -27.65
N ARG A 198 -2.67 -0.25 -28.40
CA ARG A 198 -1.24 0.04 -28.13
C ARG A 198 -0.96 1.54 -28.15
N LYS A 199 -1.67 2.33 -28.95
CA LYS A 199 -1.56 3.79 -28.99
C LYS A 199 -1.99 4.41 -27.66
N ASP A 200 -3.04 3.89 -27.02
CA ASP A 200 -3.49 4.38 -25.71
C ASP A 200 -2.44 4.13 -24.64
N VAL A 201 -1.79 2.96 -24.63
CA VAL A 201 -0.66 2.62 -23.74
C VAL A 201 0.49 3.60 -23.96
N MET A 202 0.90 3.85 -25.21
CA MET A 202 1.96 4.82 -25.54
C MET A 202 1.59 6.24 -25.08
N ASN A 203 0.33 6.65 -25.28
CA ASN A 203 -0.15 7.95 -24.85
C ASN A 203 -0.14 8.09 -23.34
N PHE A 204 -0.56 7.06 -22.60
CA PHE A 204 -0.52 7.04 -21.15
C PHE A 204 0.92 7.14 -20.64
N TYR A 205 1.83 6.33 -21.16
CA TYR A 205 3.25 6.38 -20.82
C TYR A 205 3.83 7.78 -21.05
N ASN A 206 3.64 8.36 -22.25
CA ASN A 206 4.17 9.67 -22.61
C ASN A 206 3.54 10.83 -21.81
N SER A 207 2.33 10.63 -21.28
CA SER A 207 1.60 11.68 -20.52
C SER A 207 1.90 11.63 -19.01
N TYR A 208 2.13 10.44 -18.46
CA TYR A 208 2.18 10.26 -17.01
C TYR A 208 3.52 9.75 -16.49
N ILE A 209 4.27 8.95 -17.28
CA ILE A 209 5.60 8.44 -16.87
C ILE A 209 6.66 9.45 -17.31
N ILE A 210 6.58 10.63 -16.74
CA ILE A 210 7.37 11.80 -17.11
C ILE A 210 8.03 12.42 -15.89
N ARG A 211 9.10 13.14 -16.12
CA ARG A 211 9.94 13.81 -15.11
C ARG A 211 9.13 14.71 -14.17
N GLN A 212 8.22 15.50 -14.73
CA GLN A 212 7.40 16.47 -13.98
C GLN A 212 6.39 15.81 -13.03
N ASN A 213 6.17 14.53 -13.19
CA ASN A 213 5.21 13.75 -12.42
C ASN A 213 5.91 12.73 -11.50
N ALA A 214 7.24 12.74 -11.47
CA ALA A 214 8.06 11.76 -10.78
C ALA A 214 8.54 12.23 -9.41
N LYS A 215 8.58 11.30 -8.46
CA LYS A 215 9.38 11.41 -7.23
C LYS A 215 10.28 10.18 -7.13
N ILE A 216 11.53 10.35 -6.73
CA ILE A 216 12.49 9.25 -6.61
C ILE A 216 12.71 8.96 -5.13
N VAL A 217 12.60 7.69 -4.76
CA VAL A 217 12.90 7.21 -3.40
C VAL A 217 14.01 6.18 -3.48
N ILE A 218 15.03 6.32 -2.63
CA ILE A 218 16.20 5.44 -2.59
C ILE A 218 16.46 5.04 -1.13
N VAL A 219 16.65 3.74 -0.90
CA VAL A 219 17.05 3.19 0.40
C VAL A 219 18.21 2.22 0.15
N GLY A 220 19.31 2.36 0.85
CA GLY A 220 20.41 1.41 0.69
C GLY A 220 21.77 1.93 1.10
N SER A 221 22.78 1.08 0.86
CA SER A 221 24.18 1.27 1.28
C SER A 221 25.00 1.95 0.19
N LEU A 222 24.74 3.24 -0.05
CA LEU A 222 25.52 4.07 -0.97
C LEU A 222 25.89 5.39 -0.30
N LYS A 223 27.03 5.97 -0.67
CA LYS A 223 27.44 7.31 -0.21
C LYS A 223 26.51 8.37 -0.79
N PHE A 224 26.29 9.44 -0.06
CA PHE A 224 25.35 10.50 -0.48
C PHE A 224 25.68 11.10 -1.86
N GLU A 225 26.97 11.24 -2.19
CA GLU A 225 27.38 11.72 -3.52
C GLU A 225 27.07 10.72 -4.64
N GLU A 226 27.10 9.42 -4.36
CA GLU A 226 26.70 8.38 -5.31
C GLU A 226 25.18 8.41 -5.51
N ILE A 227 24.40 8.62 -4.43
CA ILE A 227 22.95 8.82 -4.49
C ILE A 227 22.57 10.02 -5.37
N LYS A 228 23.28 11.14 -5.23
CA LYS A 228 23.05 12.31 -6.10
C LYS A 228 23.30 11.98 -7.57
N LYS A 229 24.41 11.31 -7.89
CA LYS A 229 24.72 10.88 -9.28
C LYS A 229 23.67 9.91 -9.82
N LEU A 230 23.23 8.95 -8.99
CA LEU A 230 22.18 7.99 -9.34
C LEU A 230 20.85 8.70 -9.64
N ALA A 231 20.43 9.59 -8.75
CA ALA A 231 19.19 10.35 -8.90
C ALA A 231 19.22 11.25 -10.16
N GLU A 232 20.35 11.90 -10.43
CA GLU A 232 20.53 12.67 -11.66
C GLU A 232 20.41 11.79 -12.90
N LYS A 233 21.07 10.61 -12.93
CA LYS A 233 20.97 9.66 -14.04
C LYS A 233 19.54 9.22 -14.29
N ILE A 234 18.80 8.85 -13.24
CA ILE A 234 17.38 8.47 -13.33
C ILE A 234 16.53 9.65 -13.81
N SER A 235 16.74 10.84 -13.24
CA SER A 235 16.01 12.05 -13.62
C SER A 235 16.21 12.42 -15.09
N ILE A 236 17.43 12.29 -15.61
CA ILE A 236 17.75 12.56 -17.02
C ILE A 236 17.08 11.53 -17.95
N SER A 237 16.99 10.26 -17.53
CA SER A 237 16.37 9.21 -18.34
C SER A 237 14.86 9.36 -18.45
N LEU A 238 14.20 10.05 -17.54
CA LEU A 238 12.77 10.29 -17.64
C LEU A 238 12.44 11.27 -18.76
N ASN A 239 11.44 10.92 -19.58
CA ASN A 239 10.90 11.82 -20.59
C ASN A 239 10.40 13.11 -19.95
N SER A 240 10.42 14.22 -20.70
CA SER A 240 9.79 15.48 -20.31
C SER A 240 8.61 15.76 -21.21
N SER A 241 7.53 16.29 -20.62
CA SER A 241 6.39 16.78 -21.39
C SER A 241 6.03 18.19 -20.92
N THR A 242 5.68 19.05 -21.87
CA THR A 242 5.11 20.38 -21.58
C THR A 242 3.63 20.29 -21.26
N ASN A 243 2.98 19.20 -21.66
CA ASN A 243 1.56 18.97 -21.37
C ASN A 243 1.39 18.32 -20.01
N LYS A 244 1.23 19.12 -18.98
CA LYS A 244 0.73 18.64 -17.68
C LYS A 244 -0.73 18.25 -17.82
N ASN A 245 -1.00 16.99 -18.14
CA ASN A 245 -2.36 16.44 -17.98
C ASN A 245 -2.64 16.23 -16.48
N ASN A 246 -2.63 17.31 -15.73
CA ASN A 246 -3.05 17.34 -14.33
C ASN A 246 -4.59 17.29 -14.21
N GLN A 247 -5.23 16.36 -14.88
CA GLN A 247 -6.65 16.11 -14.62
C GLN A 247 -6.78 15.41 -13.27
N VAL A 248 -6.88 16.22 -12.23
CA VAL A 248 -7.42 15.74 -10.95
C VAL A 248 -8.91 15.52 -11.17
N HIS A 249 -9.37 14.27 -11.10
CA HIS A 249 -10.80 14.02 -11.01
C HIS A 249 -11.34 14.73 -9.76
N LYS A 250 -12.05 15.85 -9.97
CA LYS A 250 -12.74 16.62 -8.93
C LYS A 250 -14.14 16.02 -8.62
N GLY A 251 -14.36 14.74 -8.91
CA GLY A 251 -15.63 14.11 -8.58
C GLY A 251 -15.83 14.10 -7.06
N GLU A 252 -16.91 14.71 -6.58
CA GLU A 252 -17.31 14.57 -5.19
C GLU A 252 -17.61 13.10 -4.90
N ILE A 253 -17.05 12.60 -3.80
CA ILE A 253 -17.37 11.29 -3.27
C ILE A 253 -18.64 11.48 -2.43
N GLN A 254 -19.75 10.89 -2.89
CA GLN A 254 -21.03 10.93 -2.20
C GLN A 254 -21.28 9.62 -1.48
N SER A 255 -21.86 9.68 -0.28
CA SER A 255 -22.29 8.47 0.43
C SER A 255 -23.43 7.79 -0.35
N PRO A 256 -23.36 6.46 -0.53
CA PRO A 256 -24.40 5.71 -1.22
C PRO A 256 -25.74 5.83 -0.50
N SER A 257 -26.84 6.02 -1.25
CA SER A 257 -28.20 5.98 -0.71
C SER A 257 -28.63 4.56 -0.35
N LYS A 258 -28.33 3.59 -1.21
CA LYS A 258 -28.56 2.16 -0.96
C LYS A 258 -27.49 1.62 0.00
N LYS A 259 -27.92 0.87 1.03
CA LYS A 259 -27.02 0.38 2.10
C LYS A 259 -26.72 -1.12 2.01
N SER A 260 -27.56 -1.91 1.36
CA SER A 260 -27.39 -3.36 1.26
C SER A 260 -27.29 -3.79 -0.21
N PHE A 261 -26.26 -4.56 -0.54
CA PHE A 261 -25.98 -5.03 -1.88
C PHE A 261 -25.74 -6.54 -1.85
N PHE A 262 -26.48 -7.27 -2.65
CA PHE A 262 -26.32 -8.72 -2.80
C PHE A 262 -26.05 -9.08 -4.25
N LYS A 263 -25.07 -9.99 -4.44
CA LYS A 263 -24.84 -10.64 -5.73
C LYS A 263 -24.82 -12.14 -5.51
N LYS A 264 -25.73 -12.84 -6.19
CA LYS A 264 -25.77 -14.30 -6.16
C LYS A 264 -24.55 -14.86 -6.90
N LEU A 265 -23.81 -15.72 -6.23
CA LEU A 265 -22.74 -16.54 -6.78
C LEU A 265 -22.81 -17.90 -6.10
N ASN A 266 -22.61 -18.98 -6.87
CA ASN A 266 -22.59 -20.33 -6.31
C ASN A 266 -21.33 -20.52 -5.46
N SER A 267 -21.49 -20.39 -4.17
CA SER A 267 -20.42 -20.54 -3.16
C SER A 267 -21.00 -21.13 -1.88
N GLU A 268 -20.25 -21.98 -1.22
CA GLU A 268 -20.62 -22.54 0.09
C GLU A 268 -20.57 -21.49 1.20
N GLN A 269 -19.85 -20.40 0.98
CA GLN A 269 -19.67 -19.29 1.92
C GLN A 269 -20.21 -17.99 1.34
N SER A 270 -20.68 -17.12 2.23
CA SER A 270 -20.94 -15.72 1.94
C SER A 270 -19.68 -14.88 2.21
N HIS A 271 -19.24 -14.12 1.22
CA HIS A 271 -18.17 -13.14 1.31
C HIS A 271 -18.77 -11.77 1.58
N ILE A 272 -18.42 -11.18 2.71
CA ILE A 272 -19.11 -10.01 3.25
C ILE A 272 -18.10 -8.85 3.40
N TYR A 273 -18.48 -7.68 2.89
CA TYR A 273 -17.84 -6.41 3.18
C TYR A 273 -18.82 -5.45 3.84
N ILE A 274 -18.43 -4.89 4.99
CA ILE A 274 -19.16 -3.80 5.67
C ILE A 274 -18.22 -2.62 5.78
N GLY A 275 -18.63 -1.45 5.29
CA GLY A 275 -17.72 -0.31 5.34
C GLY A 275 -18.33 1.01 4.86
N GLN A 276 -17.55 2.07 4.98
CA GLN A 276 -17.90 3.42 4.55
C GLN A 276 -16.66 4.24 4.17
N HIS A 277 -16.87 5.42 3.65
CA HIS A 277 -15.82 6.44 3.48
C HIS A 277 -15.28 6.90 4.83
N THR A 278 -14.00 7.28 4.87
CA THR A 278 -13.37 7.75 6.12
C THR A 278 -12.60 9.05 5.96
N ILE A 279 -11.28 8.97 5.80
CA ILE A 279 -10.37 10.12 5.77
C ILE A 279 -9.45 10.10 4.57
N LYS A 280 -8.88 11.25 4.24
CA LYS A 280 -7.76 11.37 3.30
C LYS A 280 -6.45 11.03 4.00
N ARG A 281 -5.44 10.69 3.21
CA ARG A 281 -4.07 10.57 3.73
C ARG A 281 -3.58 11.94 4.21
N GLY A 282 -2.94 11.97 5.39
CA GLY A 282 -2.49 13.21 6.03
C GLY A 282 -3.51 13.87 6.97
N ASP A 283 -4.71 13.31 7.11
CA ASP A 283 -5.70 13.78 8.10
C ASP A 283 -5.16 13.61 9.53
N ASN A 284 -5.37 14.59 10.39
CA ASN A 284 -4.91 14.59 11.79
C ASN A 284 -5.55 13.50 12.64
N ARG A 285 -6.72 12.99 12.25
CA ARG A 285 -7.41 11.88 12.93
C ARG A 285 -6.82 10.51 12.58
N ASN A 286 -5.81 10.46 11.71
CA ASN A 286 -5.22 9.20 11.27
C ASN A 286 -4.72 8.33 12.43
N PHE A 287 -3.98 8.89 13.39
CA PHE A 287 -3.44 8.10 14.51
C PHE A 287 -4.52 7.62 15.48
N PRO A 288 -5.49 8.45 15.94
CA PRO A 288 -6.63 7.96 16.70
C PRO A 288 -7.41 6.84 15.99
N LEU A 289 -7.70 6.99 14.69
CA LEU A 289 -8.42 5.98 13.90
C LEU A 289 -7.57 4.73 13.67
N TYR A 290 -6.26 4.86 13.53
CA TYR A 290 -5.35 3.72 13.40
C TYR A 290 -5.36 2.84 14.67
N VAL A 291 -5.25 3.46 15.86
CA VAL A 291 -5.36 2.75 17.14
C VAL A 291 -6.76 2.16 17.33
N ALA A 292 -7.81 2.92 16.98
CA ALA A 292 -9.19 2.44 17.02
C ALA A 292 -9.38 1.19 16.17
N ASN A 293 -8.92 1.24 14.92
CA ASN A 293 -9.01 0.09 14.01
C ASN A 293 -8.21 -1.11 14.52
N TYR A 294 -7.03 -0.89 15.10
CA TYR A 294 -6.23 -1.96 15.70
C TYR A 294 -7.02 -2.71 16.79
N ILE A 295 -7.70 -1.97 17.67
CA ILE A 295 -8.53 -2.53 18.73
C ILE A 295 -9.73 -3.26 18.16
N PHE A 296 -10.39 -2.67 17.14
CA PHE A 296 -11.64 -3.20 16.61
C PHE A 296 -11.45 -4.46 15.78
N GLY A 297 -10.58 -4.43 14.75
CA GLY A 297 -10.40 -5.57 13.84
C GLY A 297 -8.99 -5.72 13.24
N GLY A 298 -8.14 -4.68 13.34
CA GLY A 298 -6.80 -4.69 12.75
C GLY A 298 -5.73 -5.39 13.59
N GLY A 299 -6.00 -5.68 14.87
CA GLY A 299 -5.05 -6.28 15.82
C GLY A 299 -4.97 -7.81 15.79
N GLY A 300 -5.56 -8.45 14.79
CA GLY A 300 -5.61 -9.92 14.67
C GLY A 300 -6.39 -10.56 15.82
N PHE A 301 -5.88 -11.64 16.40
CA PHE A 301 -6.56 -12.41 17.46
C PHE A 301 -6.92 -11.60 18.72
N SER A 302 -6.22 -10.50 18.99
CA SER A 302 -6.52 -9.65 20.13
C SER A 302 -7.68 -8.70 19.90
N SER A 303 -8.12 -8.51 18.65
CA SER A 303 -9.17 -7.58 18.26
C SER A 303 -10.57 -8.00 18.73
N LYS A 304 -11.47 -7.01 18.86
CA LYS A 304 -12.87 -7.23 19.27
C LYS A 304 -13.61 -8.14 18.26
N LEU A 305 -13.43 -7.89 16.95
CA LEU A 305 -14.05 -8.70 15.91
C LEU A 305 -13.64 -10.17 16.00
N MET A 306 -12.36 -10.46 16.12
CA MET A 306 -11.86 -11.84 16.24
C MET A 306 -12.41 -12.54 17.48
N LYS A 307 -12.43 -11.85 18.63
CA LYS A 307 -12.95 -12.42 19.88
C LYS A 307 -14.43 -12.76 19.79
N GLU A 308 -15.26 -11.86 19.26
CA GLU A 308 -16.71 -12.08 19.19
C GLU A 308 -17.11 -13.00 18.03
N ILE A 309 -16.65 -12.70 16.81
CA ILE A 309 -17.11 -13.37 15.59
C ILE A 309 -16.49 -14.76 15.45
N ARG A 310 -15.15 -14.88 15.66
CA ARG A 310 -14.46 -16.16 15.52
C ARG A 310 -14.51 -16.99 16.78
N VAL A 311 -13.99 -16.45 17.90
CA VAL A 311 -13.74 -17.26 19.10
C VAL A 311 -15.03 -17.61 19.82
N LYS A 312 -15.93 -16.63 20.01
CA LYS A 312 -17.14 -16.82 20.80
C LYS A 312 -18.29 -17.43 19.99
N ARG A 313 -18.49 -16.97 18.76
CA ARG A 313 -19.64 -17.37 17.93
C ARG A 313 -19.31 -18.42 16.86
N GLY A 314 -18.04 -18.54 16.48
CA GLY A 314 -17.63 -19.47 15.43
C GLY A 314 -18.19 -19.15 14.05
N TYR A 315 -18.58 -17.89 13.79
CA TYR A 315 -19.17 -17.50 12.51
C TYR A 315 -18.16 -17.47 11.38
N ALA A 316 -16.90 -17.11 11.63
CA ALA A 316 -15.89 -16.97 10.60
C ALA A 316 -14.53 -17.52 11.06
N TYR A 317 -13.75 -18.07 10.14
CA TYR A 317 -12.34 -18.42 10.40
C TYR A 317 -11.47 -17.19 10.53
N SER A 318 -11.75 -16.16 9.74
CA SER A 318 -11.04 -14.88 9.76
C SER A 318 -12.04 -13.73 9.63
N VAL A 319 -11.85 -12.70 10.44
CA VAL A 319 -12.53 -11.42 10.34
C VAL A 319 -11.57 -10.31 10.69
N TYR A 320 -11.51 -9.29 9.87
CA TYR A 320 -10.61 -8.14 10.10
C TYR A 320 -11.21 -6.84 9.61
N SER A 321 -10.71 -5.74 10.12
CA SER A 321 -11.02 -4.41 9.61
C SER A 321 -9.76 -3.65 9.23
N TYR A 322 -9.90 -2.74 8.27
CA TYR A 322 -8.84 -1.82 7.88
C TYR A 322 -9.41 -0.44 7.56
N ILE A 323 -8.57 0.58 7.73
CA ILE A 323 -8.80 1.93 7.22
C ILE A 323 -7.67 2.20 6.22
N TYR A 324 -8.05 2.58 5.01
CA TYR A 324 -7.10 2.79 3.91
C TYR A 324 -7.21 4.20 3.35
N PRO A 325 -6.57 5.20 4.00
CA PRO A 325 -6.59 6.57 3.52
C PRO A 325 -5.89 6.71 2.16
N LEU A 326 -6.53 7.40 1.24
CA LEU A 326 -6.07 7.67 -0.12
C LEU A 326 -5.87 9.19 -0.34
N LYS A 327 -5.48 9.61 -1.54
CA LYS A 327 -5.36 11.04 -1.91
C LYS A 327 -6.72 11.75 -1.84
N SER A 328 -7.78 11.08 -2.29
CA SER A 328 -9.16 11.39 -1.94
C SER A 328 -9.58 10.62 -0.69
N ILE A 329 -10.84 10.74 -0.28
CA ILE A 329 -11.34 10.01 0.89
C ILE A 329 -11.24 8.50 0.66
N GLY A 330 -10.54 7.81 1.56
CA GLY A 330 -10.37 6.36 1.53
C GLY A 330 -11.45 5.61 2.31
N PRO A 331 -11.54 4.27 2.19
CA PRO A 331 -12.53 3.46 2.88
C PRO A 331 -12.05 2.99 4.25
N MET A 332 -13.00 2.72 5.14
CA MET A 332 -12.92 1.68 6.14
C MET A 332 -13.69 0.46 5.62
N ALA A 333 -13.15 -0.72 5.81
CA ALA A 333 -13.87 -1.95 5.52
C ALA A 333 -13.62 -3.01 6.59
N ILE A 334 -14.66 -3.80 6.84
CA ILE A 334 -14.63 -5.06 7.59
C ILE A 334 -14.88 -6.14 6.56
N ASN A 335 -14.05 -7.18 6.58
CA ASN A 335 -14.18 -8.33 5.70
C ASN A 335 -14.28 -9.61 6.53
N LEU A 336 -15.16 -10.51 6.11
CA LEU A 336 -15.26 -11.86 6.65
C LEU A 336 -15.89 -12.80 5.60
N GLU A 337 -15.60 -14.09 5.80
CA GLU A 337 -16.21 -15.20 5.08
C GLU A 337 -16.92 -16.08 6.10
N THR A 338 -18.17 -16.43 5.83
CA THR A 338 -19.02 -17.21 6.74
C THR A 338 -19.92 -18.16 5.96
N LYS A 339 -20.46 -19.18 6.62
CA LYS A 339 -21.48 -20.04 6.02
C LYS A 339 -22.70 -19.20 5.59
N ASN A 340 -23.32 -19.53 4.45
CA ASN A 340 -24.49 -18.79 3.94
C ASN A 340 -25.58 -18.65 5.01
N SER A 341 -25.88 -19.72 5.76
CA SER A 341 -26.88 -19.73 6.82
C SER A 341 -26.56 -18.85 8.04
N GLN A 342 -25.30 -18.46 8.22
CA GLN A 342 -24.84 -17.62 9.34
C GLN A 342 -24.62 -16.16 8.94
N ALA A 343 -24.72 -15.83 7.65
CA ALA A 343 -24.38 -14.52 7.13
C ALA A 343 -25.21 -13.40 7.77
N LYS A 344 -26.51 -13.59 7.93
CA LYS A 344 -27.41 -12.61 8.56
C LYS A 344 -27.02 -12.30 10.01
N ASP A 345 -26.76 -13.34 10.80
CA ASP A 345 -26.42 -13.17 12.22
C ASP A 345 -25.05 -12.53 12.38
N ALA A 346 -24.07 -12.90 11.53
CA ALA A 346 -22.76 -12.28 11.51
C ALA A 346 -22.84 -10.79 11.17
N ILE A 347 -23.62 -10.41 10.16
CA ILE A 347 -23.85 -9.01 9.75
C ILE A 347 -24.46 -8.22 10.91
N ASN A 348 -25.55 -8.71 11.50
CA ASN A 348 -26.25 -8.04 12.61
C ASN A 348 -25.30 -7.84 13.80
N THR A 349 -24.56 -8.90 14.18
CA THR A 349 -23.57 -8.82 15.26
C THR A 349 -22.51 -7.76 15.00
N ILE A 350 -21.97 -7.67 13.77
CA ILE A 350 -20.94 -6.67 13.43
C ILE A 350 -21.52 -5.26 13.51
N HIS A 351 -22.72 -5.01 13.01
CA HIS A 351 -23.39 -3.70 13.12
C HIS A 351 -23.63 -3.31 14.57
N GLU A 352 -24.10 -4.22 15.42
CA GLU A 352 -24.24 -3.97 16.85
C GLU A 352 -22.89 -3.62 17.52
N MET A 353 -21.82 -4.37 17.20
CA MET A 353 -20.49 -4.10 17.68
C MET A 353 -19.97 -2.74 17.22
N LEU A 354 -20.19 -2.37 15.95
CA LEU A 354 -19.82 -1.06 15.41
C LEU A 354 -20.52 0.07 16.16
N ASN A 355 -21.84 -0.01 16.31
CA ASN A 355 -22.64 1.00 16.97
C ASN A 355 -22.23 1.18 18.43
N GLN A 356 -21.98 0.08 19.15
CA GLN A 356 -21.46 0.13 20.50
C GLN A 356 -20.05 0.74 20.55
N TYR A 357 -19.19 0.40 19.61
CA TYR A 357 -17.81 0.89 19.58
C TYR A 357 -17.74 2.38 19.24
N ILE A 358 -18.53 2.85 18.28
CA ILE A 358 -18.63 4.28 17.90
C ILE A 358 -19.21 5.10 19.06
N SER A 359 -20.26 4.61 19.74
CA SER A 359 -20.94 5.36 20.80
C SER A 359 -20.13 5.42 22.10
N LYS A 360 -19.57 4.26 22.52
CA LYS A 360 -18.86 4.14 23.82
C LYS A 360 -17.37 4.43 23.73
N GLY A 361 -16.74 4.14 22.57
CA GLY A 361 -15.29 4.13 22.40
C GLY A 361 -14.61 2.95 23.09
N PRO A 362 -13.28 2.86 23.02
CA PRO A 362 -12.49 1.85 23.72
C PRO A 362 -12.28 2.22 25.18
N THR A 363 -12.03 1.21 26.02
CA THR A 363 -11.59 1.39 27.41
C THR A 363 -10.13 1.88 27.47
N LYS A 364 -9.73 2.48 28.61
CA LYS A 364 -8.34 2.90 28.83
C LYS A 364 -7.36 1.72 28.67
N LYS A 365 -7.71 0.54 29.20
CA LYS A 365 -6.87 -0.65 29.09
C LYS A 365 -6.69 -1.10 27.64
N GLU A 366 -7.77 -1.13 26.85
CA GLU A 366 -7.69 -1.49 25.42
C GLU A 366 -6.78 -0.55 24.63
N VAL A 367 -6.82 0.75 24.93
CA VAL A 367 -5.96 1.75 24.29
C VAL A 367 -4.49 1.53 24.66
N GLU A 368 -4.18 1.33 25.95
CA GLU A 368 -2.81 1.07 26.39
C GLU A 368 -2.26 -0.24 25.80
N ASP A 369 -3.03 -1.32 25.84
CA ASP A 369 -2.64 -2.61 25.25
C ASP A 369 -2.38 -2.48 23.74
N ALA A 370 -3.22 -1.75 23.01
CA ALA A 370 -3.07 -1.51 21.58
C ALA A 370 -1.84 -0.64 21.26
N LYS A 371 -1.63 0.46 22.00
CA LYS A 371 -0.45 1.33 21.83
C LYS A 371 0.84 0.55 22.02
N ASN A 372 0.93 -0.22 23.10
CA ASN A 372 2.09 -1.06 23.40
C ASN A 372 2.33 -2.09 22.28
N ALA A 373 1.27 -2.77 21.81
CA ALA A 373 1.40 -3.73 20.75
C ALA A 373 1.81 -3.11 19.39
N ILE A 374 1.30 -1.93 19.06
CA ILE A 374 1.66 -1.19 17.84
C ILE A 374 3.12 -0.74 17.89
N VAL A 375 3.54 -0.12 18.99
CA VAL A 375 4.91 0.40 19.18
C VAL A 375 5.92 -0.73 19.18
N ASN A 376 5.66 -1.81 19.93
CA ASN A 376 6.58 -2.96 20.00
C ASN A 376 6.72 -3.72 18.67
N LYS A 377 5.71 -3.66 17.78
CA LYS A 377 5.77 -4.25 16.44
C LYS A 377 6.37 -3.31 15.39
N PHE A 378 6.49 -2.02 15.68
CA PHE A 378 6.95 -1.04 14.69
C PHE A 378 8.37 -1.31 14.17
N PRO A 379 9.38 -1.67 15.00
CA PRO A 379 10.72 -2.02 14.49
C PRO A 379 10.71 -3.13 13.44
N LEU A 380 9.83 -4.12 13.58
CA LEU A 380 9.68 -5.20 12.60
C LEU A 380 9.10 -4.72 11.26
N ARG A 381 8.33 -3.62 11.27
CA ARG A 381 7.73 -3.03 10.05
C ARG A 381 8.70 -2.14 9.28
N VAL A 382 9.86 -1.86 9.80
CA VAL A 382 10.92 -1.07 9.19
C VAL A 382 12.27 -1.81 9.24
N SER A 383 12.23 -3.15 9.27
CA SER A 383 13.39 -4.00 9.43
C SER A 383 14.15 -4.28 8.14
N SER A 384 13.52 -4.11 6.98
CA SER A 384 14.15 -4.32 5.68
C SER A 384 14.16 -3.05 4.84
N ASN A 385 15.12 -2.97 3.90
CA ASN A 385 15.16 -1.86 2.93
C ASN A 385 13.83 -1.70 2.18
N LYS A 386 13.17 -2.82 1.82
CA LYS A 386 11.87 -2.82 1.14
C LYS A 386 10.78 -2.18 2.00
N ASP A 387 10.75 -2.51 3.28
CA ASP A 387 9.75 -1.95 4.20
C ASP A 387 9.97 -0.45 4.41
N ILE A 388 11.22 -0.04 4.65
CA ILE A 388 11.60 1.37 4.74
C ILE A 388 11.22 2.10 3.46
N LEU A 389 11.58 1.55 2.30
CA LEU A 389 11.28 2.12 0.98
C LEU A 389 9.77 2.36 0.80
N ASN A 390 8.92 1.41 1.20
CA ASN A 390 7.47 1.55 1.11
C ASN A 390 6.93 2.69 1.98
N TYR A 391 7.45 2.85 3.19
CA TYR A 391 7.08 3.99 4.05
C TYR A 391 7.54 5.32 3.48
N ILE A 392 8.79 5.40 3.01
CA ILE A 392 9.32 6.63 2.41
C ILE A 392 8.54 6.97 1.13
N SER A 393 8.16 5.96 0.34
CA SER A 393 7.32 6.14 -0.85
C SER A 393 5.93 6.67 -0.51
N MET A 394 5.35 6.24 0.61
CA MET A 394 4.10 6.81 1.11
C MET A 394 4.29 8.26 1.54
N ILE A 395 5.34 8.55 2.32
CA ILE A 395 5.67 9.90 2.78
C ILE A 395 5.91 10.82 1.58
N ALA A 396 6.71 10.39 0.62
CA ALA A 396 7.02 11.15 -0.58
C ALA A 396 5.78 11.44 -1.43
N TYR A 397 4.95 10.42 -1.70
CA TYR A 397 3.81 10.56 -2.62
C TYR A 397 2.69 11.43 -2.03
N TYR A 398 2.40 11.29 -0.73
CA TYR A 398 1.32 12.01 -0.05
C TYR A 398 1.80 13.31 0.62
N ASP A 399 3.05 13.73 0.39
CA ASP A 399 3.65 14.94 0.97
C ASP A 399 3.52 15.00 2.50
N LEU A 400 3.74 13.85 3.16
CA LEU A 400 3.72 13.78 4.62
C LEU A 400 5.00 14.38 5.22
N PRO A 401 4.99 14.78 6.50
CA PRO A 401 6.19 15.27 7.17
C PRO A 401 7.36 14.27 7.09
N LEU A 402 8.58 14.76 6.87
CA LEU A 402 9.76 13.89 6.76
C LEU A 402 10.09 13.15 8.06
N ASP A 403 9.68 13.69 9.18
CA ASP A 403 9.81 13.11 10.52
C ASP A 403 8.64 12.16 10.90
N TYR A 404 7.80 11.81 9.94
CA TYR A 404 6.62 10.95 10.16
C TYR A 404 6.98 9.62 10.86
N LEU A 405 8.07 8.95 10.41
CA LEU A 405 8.52 7.69 11.01
C LEU A 405 9.18 7.91 12.38
N VAL A 406 9.99 8.97 12.51
CA VAL A 406 10.64 9.33 13.77
C VAL A 406 9.61 9.65 14.84
N ASN A 407 8.53 10.36 14.47
CA ASN A 407 7.45 10.72 15.39
C ASN A 407 6.36 9.65 15.50
N PHE A 408 6.44 8.52 14.79
CA PHE A 408 5.37 7.51 14.77
C PHE A 408 5.05 7.01 16.19
N GLU A 409 6.06 6.59 16.95
CA GLU A 409 5.89 6.12 18.32
C GLU A 409 5.27 7.20 19.21
N LYS A 410 5.80 8.41 19.18
CA LYS A 410 5.27 9.55 19.93
C LYS A 410 3.80 9.82 19.59
N ASN A 411 3.46 9.80 18.31
CA ASN A 411 2.09 10.02 17.84
C ASN A 411 1.14 8.91 18.31
N ILE A 412 1.56 7.64 18.29
CA ILE A 412 0.78 6.53 18.84
C ILE A 412 0.62 6.68 20.36
N GLN A 413 1.71 7.00 21.09
CA GLN A 413 1.68 7.14 22.54
C GLN A 413 0.80 8.31 23.00
N SER A 414 0.68 9.36 22.21
CA SER A 414 -0.18 10.53 22.52
C SER A 414 -1.69 10.26 22.38
N VAL A 415 -2.09 9.15 21.73
CA VAL A 415 -3.50 8.82 21.54
C VAL A 415 -4.19 8.50 22.87
N THR A 416 -5.35 9.10 23.09
CA THR A 416 -6.18 8.90 24.29
C THR A 416 -7.53 8.26 23.94
N PRO A 417 -8.22 7.62 24.90
CA PRO A 417 -9.58 7.11 24.66
C PRO A 417 -10.54 8.20 24.18
N LYS A 418 -10.37 9.44 24.65
CA LYS A 418 -11.18 10.58 24.21
C LYS A 418 -10.93 10.89 22.74
N ASN A 419 -9.66 11.01 22.32
CA ASN A 419 -9.32 11.27 20.91
C ASN A 419 -9.89 10.21 19.98
N ILE A 420 -9.83 8.93 20.39
CA ILE A 420 -10.42 7.84 19.63
C ILE A 420 -11.93 7.99 19.52
N LYS A 421 -12.61 8.20 20.64
CA LYS A 421 -14.07 8.33 20.67
C LYS A 421 -14.55 9.51 19.81
N ASP A 422 -13.87 10.65 19.90
CA ASP A 422 -14.18 11.84 19.10
C ASP A 422 -13.98 11.56 17.62
N ALA A 423 -12.83 10.99 17.22
CA ALA A 423 -12.54 10.63 15.84
C ALA A 423 -13.52 9.59 15.27
N LEU A 424 -13.92 8.58 16.06
CA LEU A 424 -14.92 7.60 15.64
C LEU A 424 -16.26 8.27 15.36
N LYS A 425 -16.75 9.15 16.24
CA LYS A 425 -18.03 9.85 16.08
C LYS A 425 -18.05 10.83 14.93
N GLU A 426 -16.92 11.49 14.65
CA GLU A 426 -16.81 12.46 13.56
C GLU A 426 -16.71 11.80 12.18
N VAL A 427 -16.08 10.62 12.12
CA VAL A 427 -15.72 9.97 10.86
C VAL A 427 -16.64 8.81 10.52
N LEU A 428 -17.08 8.05 11.51
CA LEU A 428 -17.90 6.86 11.31
C LEU A 428 -19.36 7.14 11.71
N LEU A 429 -20.19 7.32 10.70
CA LEU A 429 -21.63 7.54 10.87
C LEU A 429 -22.36 6.25 10.52
N ASP A 430 -23.23 5.77 11.42
CA ASP A 430 -23.93 4.47 11.26
C ASP A 430 -24.71 4.43 9.93
N GLU A 431 -25.40 5.50 9.59
CA GLU A 431 -26.17 5.64 8.37
C GLU A 431 -25.33 5.63 7.07
N ASN A 432 -23.99 5.73 7.15
CA ASN A 432 -23.10 5.72 6.00
C ASN A 432 -22.53 4.36 5.67
N PHE A 433 -22.65 3.38 6.57
CA PHE A 433 -22.18 2.03 6.29
C PHE A 433 -22.99 1.37 5.20
N ILE A 434 -22.29 0.72 4.28
CA ILE A 434 -22.87 -0.21 3.33
C ILE A 434 -22.47 -1.63 3.69
N THR A 435 -23.35 -2.58 3.38
CA THR A 435 -23.08 -4.02 3.50
C THR A 435 -23.20 -4.65 2.13
N VAL A 436 -22.14 -5.33 1.72
CA VAL A 436 -22.05 -6.07 0.46
C VAL A 436 -21.91 -7.54 0.77
N VAL A 437 -22.72 -8.37 0.13
CA VAL A 437 -22.68 -9.83 0.27
C VAL A 437 -22.62 -10.47 -1.10
N VAL A 438 -21.68 -11.39 -1.27
CA VAL A 438 -21.58 -12.28 -2.42
C VAL A 438 -21.65 -13.72 -1.91
N GLY A 439 -22.63 -14.50 -2.37
CA GLY A 439 -22.87 -15.86 -1.89
C GLY A 439 -24.10 -16.48 -2.54
N ASN A 440 -24.49 -17.64 -2.07
CA ASN A 440 -25.61 -18.37 -2.66
C ASN A 440 -26.99 -17.84 -2.20
N GLU A 441 -27.06 -17.30 -0.98
CA GLU A 441 -28.30 -16.86 -0.33
C GLU A 441 -28.24 -15.38 0.03
N ASN A 442 -29.37 -14.67 -0.15
CA ASN A 442 -29.50 -13.27 0.24
C ASN A 442 -29.84 -13.17 1.74
N PRO A 443 -28.97 -12.59 2.59
CA PRO A 443 -29.17 -12.50 4.02
C PRO A 443 -30.01 -11.30 4.48
N PHE A 444 -30.41 -10.37 3.58
CA PHE A 444 -31.14 -9.14 3.89
C PHE A 444 -32.63 -9.34 4.01
#